data_76c98af3e93189ad67147ec1ca533337
#
_entry.id   76c98af3e93189ad67147ec1ca533337
#
_cell.length_a   1.000
_cell.length_b   1.000
_cell.length_c   1.000
_cell.angle_alpha   90.00
_cell.angle_beta   90.00
_cell.angle_gamma   90.00
#
_symmetry.space_group_name_H-M   'P 1'
#
loop_
_entity.id
_entity.type
_entity.pdbx_description
1 polymer ?
#
loop_
_entity_poly.entity_id
_entity_poly.type
_entity_poly.pdbx_seq_one_letter_code
_entity_poly.pdbx_strand_id
1 'polypeptide(L)'
;MQNKNLDKQIFNFLSTPLKSDDHFTSAKLAILDTLGCIIEASTHDEVNNFAIEDKSFELFSNPFLNVGKLNSYQEVAWYLTVLTRWFDYNDTFLAKEWAHPSDNFGSVYSYFYANPNFKFIDFTTALTKAYEIQGSLCLGTSLNQLGYDHVFYVKLASGAVFSSLLSK
;
A
#
# COMPACT_ATOMS: atom_id res chain seq x y z
N MET A 1 24.56 -19.70 -7.05
CA MET A 1 23.95 -18.74 -6.10
C MET A 1 22.98 -19.52 -5.22
N GLN A 2 23.24 -19.60 -3.92
CA GLN A 2 22.32 -20.26 -2.99
C GLN A 2 20.98 -19.54 -3.05
N ASN A 3 19.92 -20.28 -3.39
CA ASN A 3 18.54 -19.86 -3.27
C ASN A 3 18.25 -19.64 -1.76
N LYS A 4 18.61 -18.48 -1.24
CA LYS A 4 18.17 -18.08 0.09
C LYS A 4 16.67 -17.92 -0.01
N ASN A 5 15.96 -18.71 0.72
CA ASN A 5 14.50 -18.75 0.78
C ASN A 5 13.96 -17.30 0.98
N LEU A 6 13.41 -16.69 -0.07
CA LEU A 6 12.90 -15.32 -0.08
C LEU A 6 11.85 -15.13 1.01
N ASP A 7 11.00 -16.14 1.22
CA ASP A 7 9.93 -16.11 2.22
C ASP A 7 10.50 -15.88 3.62
N LYS A 8 11.60 -16.59 3.97
CA LYS A 8 12.28 -16.40 5.26
C LYS A 8 12.91 -15.02 5.39
N GLN A 9 13.44 -14.45 4.30
CA GLN A 9 14.02 -13.10 4.33
C GLN A 9 12.93 -12.06 4.59
N ILE A 10 11.81 -12.14 3.88
CA ILE A 10 10.66 -11.26 4.08
C ILE A 10 10.10 -11.41 5.50
N PHE A 11 9.90 -12.64 5.98
CA PHE A 11 9.42 -12.91 7.33
C PHE A 11 10.34 -12.31 8.40
N ASN A 12 11.64 -12.55 8.29
CA ASN A 12 12.62 -12.00 9.23
C ASN A 12 12.64 -10.47 9.21
N PHE A 13 12.55 -9.86 8.04
CA PHE A 13 12.47 -8.40 7.90
C PHE A 13 11.20 -7.84 8.56
N LEU A 14 10.05 -8.47 8.33
CA LEU A 14 8.78 -8.06 8.94
C LEU A 14 8.81 -8.16 10.48
N SER A 15 9.49 -9.16 11.01
CA SER A 15 9.62 -9.38 12.46
C SER A 15 10.67 -8.49 13.13
N THR A 16 11.58 -7.86 12.34
CA THR A 16 12.67 -7.04 12.88
C THR A 16 12.24 -5.58 12.98
N PRO A 17 12.50 -4.88 14.10
CA PRO A 17 12.31 -3.43 14.18
C PRO A 17 13.15 -2.68 13.15
N LEU A 18 12.65 -1.55 12.66
CA LEU A 18 13.43 -0.65 11.80
C LEU A 18 14.57 -0.03 12.63
N LYS A 19 15.75 0.12 12.00
CA LYS A 19 16.99 0.46 12.70
C LYS A 19 17.16 1.93 13.05
N SER A 20 16.41 2.82 12.40
CA SER A 20 16.49 4.26 12.63
C SER A 20 15.11 4.90 12.49
N ASP A 21 14.97 6.10 13.05
CA ASP A 21 13.74 6.89 12.93
C ASP A 21 13.68 7.73 11.64
N ASP A 22 14.72 7.68 10.81
CA ASP A 22 14.80 8.46 9.55
C ASP A 22 13.67 8.08 8.58
N HIS A 23 13.26 6.80 8.59
CA HIS A 23 12.13 6.32 7.81
C HIS A 23 10.83 7.04 8.12
N PHE A 24 10.67 7.55 9.35
CA PHE A 24 9.44 8.22 9.78
C PHE A 24 9.18 9.51 9.00
N THR A 25 10.23 10.29 8.74
CA THR A 25 10.12 11.53 7.95
C THR A 25 9.81 11.22 6.49
N SER A 26 10.51 10.26 5.89
CA SER A 26 10.26 9.83 4.50
C SER A 26 8.86 9.24 4.32
N ALA A 27 8.42 8.41 5.28
CA ALA A 27 7.07 7.83 5.24
C ALA A 27 5.98 8.92 5.35
N LYS A 28 6.17 9.95 6.18
CA LYS A 28 5.21 11.07 6.26
C LYS A 28 5.10 11.83 4.94
N LEU A 29 6.21 12.06 4.26
CA LEU A 29 6.20 12.72 2.95
C LEU A 29 5.50 11.87 1.90
N ALA A 30 5.79 10.57 1.84
CA ALA A 30 5.12 9.64 0.94
C ALA A 30 3.61 9.54 1.22
N ILE A 31 3.21 9.53 2.50
CA ILE A 31 1.80 9.56 2.90
C ILE A 31 1.13 10.86 2.44
N LEU A 32 1.78 12.00 2.65
CA LEU A 32 1.23 13.30 2.26
C LEU A 32 1.04 13.40 0.75
N ASP A 33 2.02 12.94 -0.03
CA ASP A 33 1.95 12.86 -1.49
C ASP A 33 0.80 11.96 -1.94
N THR A 34 0.73 10.74 -1.40
CA THR A 34 -0.35 9.79 -1.70
C THR A 34 -1.74 10.36 -1.36
N LEU A 35 -1.88 11.03 -0.21
CA LEU A 35 -3.14 11.68 0.16
C LEU A 35 -3.50 12.82 -0.80
N GLY A 36 -2.52 13.56 -1.32
CA GLY A 36 -2.74 14.55 -2.36
C GLY A 36 -3.35 13.95 -3.61
N CYS A 37 -2.78 12.84 -4.10
CA CYS A 37 -3.31 12.09 -5.24
C CYS A 37 -4.75 11.60 -5.00
N ILE A 38 -5.00 11.02 -3.82
CA ILE A 38 -6.33 10.50 -3.44
C ILE A 38 -7.37 11.62 -3.38
N ILE A 39 -7.04 12.75 -2.76
CA ILE A 39 -7.96 13.89 -2.60
C ILE A 39 -8.31 14.45 -3.97
N GLU A 40 -7.32 14.70 -4.81
CA GLU A 40 -7.55 15.21 -6.18
C GLU A 40 -8.43 14.24 -6.98
N ALA A 41 -8.08 12.96 -7.01
CA ALA A 41 -8.85 11.95 -7.72
C ALA A 41 -10.31 11.87 -7.23
N SER A 42 -10.56 12.03 -5.93
CA SER A 42 -11.89 11.95 -5.35
C SER A 42 -12.84 13.09 -5.77
N THR A 43 -12.30 14.15 -6.40
CA THR A 43 -13.11 15.25 -6.94
C THR A 43 -13.71 14.95 -8.32
N HIS A 44 -13.30 13.84 -8.97
CA HIS A 44 -13.74 13.47 -10.30
C HIS A 44 -14.93 12.51 -10.28
N ASP A 45 -15.98 12.86 -11.01
CA ASP A 45 -17.23 12.09 -11.07
C ASP A 45 -17.03 10.66 -11.59
N GLU A 46 -16.08 10.45 -12.51
CA GLU A 46 -15.78 9.13 -13.05
C GLU A 46 -15.29 8.16 -11.98
N VAL A 47 -14.55 8.66 -10.98
CA VAL A 47 -14.06 7.83 -9.86
C VAL A 47 -15.22 7.35 -8.99
N ASN A 48 -16.25 8.17 -8.83
CA ASN A 48 -17.42 7.83 -8.01
C ASN A 48 -18.21 6.65 -8.60
N ASN A 49 -18.09 6.40 -9.91
CA ASN A 49 -18.73 5.25 -10.57
C ASN A 49 -18.07 3.91 -10.23
N PHE A 50 -16.86 3.92 -9.65
CA PHE A 50 -16.19 2.73 -9.15
C PHE A 50 -16.56 2.42 -7.69
N ALA A 51 -17.34 3.28 -7.03
CA ALA A 51 -17.84 3.01 -5.69
C ALA A 51 -18.76 1.79 -5.71
N ILE A 52 -18.42 0.78 -4.91
CA ILE A 52 -19.18 -0.48 -4.85
C ILE A 52 -20.52 -0.21 -4.17
N GLU A 53 -21.62 -0.56 -4.83
CA GLU A 53 -22.99 -0.27 -4.37
C GLU A 53 -23.47 -1.11 -3.17
N ASP A 54 -22.64 -1.94 -2.58
CA ASP A 54 -23.12 -2.83 -1.50
C ASP A 54 -23.32 -2.07 -0.18
N LYS A 55 -24.56 -2.03 0.28
CA LYS A 55 -25.07 -1.17 1.36
C LYS A 55 -24.96 -1.77 2.78
N SER A 56 -24.23 -2.86 2.97
CA SER A 56 -24.37 -3.67 4.19
C SER A 56 -23.37 -3.42 5.32
N PHE A 57 -22.30 -2.62 5.13
CA PHE A 57 -21.25 -2.46 6.13
C PHE A 57 -20.80 -1.01 6.33
N GLU A 58 -20.84 -0.51 7.59
CA GLU A 58 -20.45 0.85 7.97
C GLU A 58 -18.99 0.94 8.45
N LEU A 59 -18.03 0.33 7.74
CA LEU A 59 -16.65 0.37 8.22
C LEU A 59 -15.96 1.74 8.01
N PHE A 60 -16.43 2.53 7.04
CA PHE A 60 -15.75 3.75 6.63
C PHE A 60 -16.74 4.88 6.30
N SER A 61 -17.22 5.57 7.30
CA SER A 61 -17.78 6.90 7.08
C SER A 61 -16.62 7.90 7.04
N ASN A 62 -15.94 8.01 5.90
CA ASN A 62 -14.94 9.04 5.71
C ASN A 62 -15.59 10.25 5.03
N PRO A 63 -15.64 11.43 5.68
CA PRO A 63 -16.25 12.63 5.08
C PRO A 63 -15.51 13.16 3.85
N PHE A 64 -14.27 12.72 3.62
CA PHE A 64 -13.45 13.12 2.47
C PHE A 64 -13.56 12.15 1.28
N LEU A 65 -14.04 10.95 1.50
CA LEU A 65 -14.28 9.97 0.46
C LEU A 65 -15.79 9.81 0.35
N ASN A 66 -16.38 10.37 -0.69
CA ASN A 66 -17.81 10.26 -0.98
C ASN A 66 -18.13 8.83 -1.48
N VAL A 67 -17.59 7.87 -0.79
CA VAL A 67 -17.71 6.44 -1.09
C VAL A 67 -18.86 5.88 -0.31
N GLY A 68 -19.74 5.24 -1.02
CA GLY A 68 -20.68 4.30 -0.44
C GLY A 68 -19.94 3.32 0.48
N LYS A 69 -20.67 2.68 1.38
CA LYS A 69 -20.14 1.76 2.40
C LYS A 69 -19.20 0.72 1.78
N LEU A 70 -17.90 0.84 2.06
CA LEU A 70 -16.91 -0.17 1.71
C LEU A 70 -16.94 -1.28 2.75
N ASN A 71 -17.07 -2.52 2.32
CA ASN A 71 -17.50 -3.64 3.16
C ASN A 71 -16.35 -4.53 3.66
N SER A 72 -15.13 -4.36 3.13
CA SER A 72 -14.01 -5.22 3.46
C SER A 72 -12.67 -4.50 3.33
N TYR A 73 -11.62 -5.06 3.94
CA TYR A 73 -10.24 -4.58 3.74
C TYR A 73 -9.86 -4.53 2.26
N GLN A 74 -10.30 -5.51 1.47
CA GLN A 74 -10.00 -5.61 0.06
C GLN A 74 -10.63 -4.48 -0.74
N GLU A 75 -11.89 -4.16 -0.47
CA GLU A 75 -12.59 -3.05 -1.14
C GLU A 75 -11.96 -1.71 -0.83
N VAL A 76 -11.61 -1.47 0.44
CA VAL A 76 -10.91 -0.25 0.85
C VAL A 76 -9.54 -0.16 0.18
N ALA A 77 -8.77 -1.24 0.23
CA ALA A 77 -7.45 -1.29 -0.41
C ALA A 77 -7.55 -1.04 -1.91
N TRP A 78 -8.49 -1.70 -2.57
CA TRP A 78 -8.76 -1.53 -4.00
C TRP A 78 -9.13 -0.09 -4.35
N TYR A 79 -10.11 0.46 -3.66
CA TYR A 79 -10.60 1.81 -3.94
C TYR A 79 -9.55 2.88 -3.71
N LEU A 80 -8.84 2.83 -2.59
CA LEU A 80 -7.75 3.77 -2.32
C LEU A 80 -6.61 3.64 -3.33
N THR A 81 -6.32 2.44 -3.80
CA THR A 81 -5.31 2.24 -4.86
C THR A 81 -5.79 2.80 -6.20
N VAL A 82 -7.07 2.65 -6.54
CA VAL A 82 -7.66 3.31 -7.73
C VAL A 82 -7.49 4.82 -7.64
N LEU A 83 -7.84 5.44 -6.51
CA LEU A 83 -7.68 6.88 -6.30
C LEU A 83 -6.20 7.30 -6.38
N THR A 84 -5.30 6.56 -5.76
CA THR A 84 -3.86 6.84 -5.79
C THR A 84 -3.32 6.84 -7.23
N ARG A 85 -3.81 5.90 -8.06
CA ARG A 85 -3.34 5.68 -9.42
C ARG A 85 -4.11 6.43 -10.50
N TRP A 86 -5.18 7.11 -10.16
CA TRP A 86 -6.12 7.69 -11.13
C TRP A 86 -5.45 8.56 -12.19
N PHE A 87 -4.54 9.42 -11.80
CA PHE A 87 -3.82 10.32 -12.69
C PHE A 87 -2.43 9.84 -13.10
N ASP A 88 -1.96 8.72 -12.55
CA ASP A 88 -0.64 8.14 -12.84
C ASP A 88 0.54 9.09 -12.57
N TYR A 89 0.43 9.97 -11.56
CA TYR A 89 1.49 10.89 -11.12
C TYR A 89 1.94 10.70 -9.67
N ASN A 90 1.49 9.63 -9.02
CA ASN A 90 1.98 9.22 -7.72
C ASN A 90 3.46 8.81 -7.77
N ASP A 91 4.06 8.56 -6.62
CA ASP A 91 5.48 8.28 -6.49
C ASP A 91 6.00 7.22 -7.48
N THR A 92 7.27 7.35 -7.87
CA THR A 92 7.91 6.42 -8.80
C THR A 92 9.26 5.97 -8.26
N PHE A 93 9.50 4.66 -8.25
CA PHE A 93 10.78 4.04 -7.92
C PHE A 93 11.38 3.42 -9.18
N LEU A 94 12.59 3.87 -9.57
CA LEU A 94 13.26 3.42 -10.77
C LEU A 94 14.45 2.52 -10.41
N ALA A 95 14.38 1.26 -10.84
CA ALA A 95 15.40 0.25 -10.63
C ALA A 95 15.52 -0.68 -11.86
N LYS A 96 15.87 -1.97 -11.69
CA LYS A 96 15.75 -2.97 -12.77
C LYS A 96 14.30 -3.16 -13.18
N GLU A 97 13.39 -3.13 -12.22
CA GLU A 97 11.97 -2.95 -12.45
C GLU A 97 11.56 -1.59 -11.88
N TRP A 98 10.67 -0.91 -12.57
CA TRP A 98 10.06 0.31 -12.06
C TRP A 98 8.81 -0.01 -11.22
N ALA A 99 8.43 0.88 -10.34
CA ALA A 99 7.28 0.67 -9.47
C ALA A 99 6.68 1.99 -8.99
N HIS A 100 5.48 1.89 -8.44
CA HIS A 100 4.83 2.94 -7.66
C HIS A 100 4.61 2.40 -6.24
N PRO A 101 5.52 2.63 -5.31
CA PRO A 101 5.41 2.07 -3.96
C PRO A 101 4.18 2.52 -3.19
N SER A 102 3.63 3.70 -3.48
CA SER A 102 2.36 4.19 -2.91
C SER A 102 1.15 3.29 -3.20
N ASP A 103 1.22 2.40 -4.19
CA ASP A 103 0.19 1.38 -4.43
C ASP A 103 -0.05 0.47 -3.21
N ASN A 104 0.93 0.38 -2.30
CA ASN A 104 0.78 -0.35 -1.03
C ASN A 104 -0.06 0.41 0.02
N PHE A 105 -0.27 1.72 -0.16
CA PHE A 105 -0.94 2.58 0.82
C PHE A 105 -2.33 2.06 1.16
N GLY A 106 -3.16 1.77 0.16
CA GLY A 106 -4.53 1.33 0.35
C GLY A 106 -4.64 0.07 1.22
N SER A 107 -3.76 -0.90 0.99
CA SER A 107 -3.71 -2.15 1.77
C SER A 107 -3.35 -1.89 3.23
N VAL A 108 -2.30 -1.13 3.49
CA VAL A 108 -1.86 -0.81 4.86
C VAL A 108 -2.91 0.04 5.56
N TYR A 109 -3.44 1.07 4.90
CA TYR A 109 -4.45 1.96 5.46
C TYR A 109 -5.72 1.21 5.86
N SER A 110 -6.20 0.28 5.03
CA SER A 110 -7.43 -0.48 5.32
C SER A 110 -7.35 -1.21 6.66
N TYR A 111 -6.20 -1.78 7.00
CA TYR A 111 -5.98 -2.44 8.28
C TYR A 111 -6.03 -1.44 9.45
N PHE A 112 -5.29 -0.34 9.36
CA PHE A 112 -5.17 0.63 10.45
C PHE A 112 -6.48 1.36 10.70
N TYR A 113 -7.25 1.65 9.66
CA TYR A 113 -8.55 2.26 9.81
C TYR A 113 -9.52 1.37 10.60
N ALA A 114 -9.52 0.08 10.34
CA ALA A 114 -10.38 -0.88 11.05
C ALA A 114 -9.87 -1.22 12.46
N ASN A 115 -8.64 -0.81 12.81
CA ASN A 115 -8.00 -1.12 14.08
C ASN A 115 -7.49 0.16 14.77
N PRO A 116 -8.39 0.99 15.35
CA PRO A 116 -8.05 2.32 15.86
C PRO A 116 -7.10 2.35 17.06
N ASN A 117 -6.79 1.20 17.65
CA ASN A 117 -5.83 1.09 18.76
C ASN A 117 -4.36 1.21 18.31
N PHE A 118 -4.10 1.07 17.00
CA PHE A 118 -2.76 1.27 16.46
C PHE A 118 -2.43 2.75 16.33
N LYS A 119 -1.15 3.07 16.56
CA LYS A 119 -0.65 4.45 16.48
C LYS A 119 -0.20 4.77 15.06
N PHE A 120 -0.10 6.06 14.75
CA PHE A 120 0.41 6.53 13.46
C PHE A 120 1.84 6.04 13.19
N ILE A 121 2.68 5.88 14.21
CA ILE A 121 4.01 5.29 14.05
C ILE A 121 3.97 3.84 13.57
N ASP A 122 2.97 3.06 13.99
CA ASP A 122 2.80 1.69 13.52
C ASP A 122 2.40 1.65 12.04
N PHE A 123 1.54 2.59 11.63
CA PHE A 123 1.16 2.77 10.22
C PHE A 123 2.37 3.14 9.35
N THR A 124 3.14 4.14 9.74
CA THR A 124 4.34 4.56 8.99
C THR A 124 5.37 3.43 8.92
N THR A 125 5.53 2.66 10.00
CA THR A 125 6.43 1.49 10.03
C THR A 125 5.97 0.40 9.07
N ALA A 126 4.67 0.09 9.04
CA ALA A 126 4.11 -0.91 8.13
C ALA A 126 4.26 -0.48 6.66
N LEU A 127 3.95 0.79 6.37
CA LEU A 127 4.09 1.34 5.02
C LEU A 127 5.56 1.32 4.56
N THR A 128 6.49 1.76 5.42
CA THR A 128 7.94 1.68 5.12
C THR A 128 8.36 0.25 4.80
N LYS A 129 7.89 -0.74 5.55
CA LYS A 129 8.21 -2.14 5.26
C LYS A 129 7.67 -2.62 3.91
N ALA A 130 6.50 -2.16 3.49
CA ALA A 130 5.97 -2.47 2.17
C ALA A 130 6.83 -1.86 1.06
N TYR A 131 7.22 -0.59 1.20
CA TYR A 131 8.13 0.11 0.28
C TYR A 131 9.48 -0.61 0.15
N GLU A 132 10.09 -0.99 1.27
CA GLU A 132 11.38 -1.68 1.30
C GLU A 132 11.32 -3.07 0.67
N ILE A 133 10.26 -3.83 0.91
CA ILE A 133 10.07 -5.15 0.28
C ILE A 133 9.93 -4.97 -1.24
N GLN A 134 9.04 -4.09 -1.68
CA GLN A 134 8.83 -3.84 -3.11
C GLN A 134 10.09 -3.31 -3.79
N GLY A 135 10.73 -2.28 -3.21
CA GLY A 135 11.96 -1.70 -3.74
C GLY A 135 13.10 -2.72 -3.84
N SER A 136 13.28 -3.57 -2.82
CA SER A 136 14.27 -4.64 -2.84
C SER A 136 14.03 -5.65 -3.97
N LEU A 137 12.78 -6.01 -4.23
CA LEU A 137 12.40 -6.89 -5.34
C LEU A 137 12.68 -6.22 -6.69
N CYS A 138 12.34 -4.94 -6.83
CA CYS A 138 12.60 -4.15 -8.04
C CYS A 138 14.09 -4.01 -8.35
N LEU A 139 14.94 -3.89 -7.33
CA LEU A 139 16.41 -3.89 -7.50
C LEU A 139 16.94 -5.25 -7.99
N GLY A 140 16.27 -6.32 -7.61
CA GLY A 140 16.71 -7.69 -7.90
C GLY A 140 16.44 -8.15 -9.34
N THR A 141 15.23 -7.96 -9.83
CA THR A 141 14.76 -8.59 -11.08
C THR A 141 13.75 -7.70 -11.78
N SER A 142 13.81 -7.64 -13.12
CA SER A 142 12.77 -7.04 -13.94
C SER A 142 11.69 -8.06 -14.27
N LEU A 143 10.47 -7.81 -13.84
CA LEU A 143 9.30 -8.61 -14.18
C LEU A 143 8.89 -8.40 -15.63
N ASN A 144 9.03 -7.19 -16.15
CA ASN A 144 8.74 -6.86 -17.54
C ASN A 144 9.54 -7.72 -18.52
N GLN A 145 10.81 -7.99 -18.23
CA GLN A 145 11.64 -8.89 -19.05
C GLN A 145 11.16 -10.34 -18.99
N LEU A 146 10.39 -10.72 -17.98
CA LEU A 146 9.80 -12.04 -17.82
C LEU A 146 8.34 -12.11 -18.33
N GLY A 147 7.81 -11.00 -18.88
CA GLY A 147 6.45 -10.92 -19.39
C GLY A 147 5.37 -10.67 -18.32
N TYR A 148 5.77 -10.22 -17.13
CA TYR A 148 4.85 -9.88 -16.04
C TYR A 148 4.81 -8.36 -15.80
N ASP A 149 3.73 -7.90 -15.22
CA ASP A 149 3.57 -6.51 -14.81
C ASP A 149 4.24 -6.27 -13.44
N HIS A 150 4.78 -5.06 -13.25
CA HIS A 150 5.41 -4.62 -11.99
C HIS A 150 4.48 -4.68 -10.78
N VAL A 151 3.16 -4.58 -10.96
CA VAL A 151 2.16 -4.67 -9.88
C VAL A 151 2.17 -6.01 -9.15
N PHE A 152 2.80 -7.04 -9.71
CA PHE A 152 3.01 -8.30 -9.00
C PHE A 152 3.85 -8.10 -7.73
N TYR A 153 4.84 -7.20 -7.75
CA TYR A 153 5.62 -6.87 -6.55
C TYR A 153 4.82 -6.09 -5.52
N VAL A 154 3.87 -5.24 -5.94
CA VAL A 154 2.89 -4.61 -5.03
C VAL A 154 2.10 -5.67 -4.28
N LYS A 155 1.57 -6.65 -5.02
CA LYS A 155 0.79 -7.75 -4.43
C LYS A 155 1.59 -8.54 -3.38
N LEU A 156 2.86 -8.82 -3.66
CA LEU A 156 3.74 -9.51 -2.72
C LEU A 156 4.02 -8.66 -1.48
N ALA A 157 4.39 -7.40 -1.64
CA ALA A 157 4.72 -6.51 -0.53
C ALA A 157 3.51 -6.23 0.35
N SER A 158 2.38 -5.82 -0.26
CA SER A 158 1.11 -5.57 0.44
C SER A 158 0.62 -6.82 1.18
N GLY A 159 0.62 -7.98 0.53
CA GLY A 159 0.17 -9.24 1.13
C GLY A 159 1.04 -9.67 2.31
N ALA A 160 2.36 -9.53 2.20
CA ALA A 160 3.29 -9.88 3.27
C ALA A 160 3.11 -8.98 4.50
N VAL A 161 3.03 -7.66 4.29
CA VAL A 161 2.82 -6.69 5.39
C VAL A 161 1.45 -6.89 6.03
N PHE A 162 0.39 -6.99 5.23
CA PHE A 162 -0.97 -7.18 5.74
C PHE A 162 -1.10 -8.47 6.54
N SER A 163 -0.53 -9.58 6.08
CA SER A 163 -0.50 -10.84 6.83
C SER A 163 0.24 -10.72 8.16
N SER A 164 1.34 -9.96 8.18
CA SER A 164 2.08 -9.68 9.42
C SER A 164 1.29 -8.83 10.42
N LEU A 165 0.44 -7.92 9.93
CA LEU A 165 -0.46 -7.11 10.77
C LEU A 165 -1.58 -7.97 11.37
N LEU A 166 -2.18 -8.87 10.60
CA LEU A 166 -3.22 -9.78 11.09
C LEU A 166 -2.74 -10.78 12.14
N SER A 167 -1.43 -11.02 12.22
CA SER A 167 -0.84 -11.97 13.18
C SER A 167 -0.48 -11.33 14.52
N LYS A 168 -0.72 -10.05 14.72
CA LYS A 168 -0.49 -9.29 15.96
C LYS A 168 -1.75 -9.22 16.81
#